data_0145a4967f5ce5f2b7789977ac00d4fc
#
_entry.id   0145a4967f5ce5f2b7789977ac00d4fc
#
_cell.length_a   1.000
_cell.length_b   1.000
_cell.length_c   1.000
_cell.angle_alpha   90.00
_cell.angle_beta   90.00
_cell.angle_gamma   90.00
#
_symmetry.space_group_name_H-M   'P 1'
#
loop_
_entity.id
_entity.type
_entity.pdbx_description
1 polymer ?
#
loop_
_entity_poly.entity_id
_entity_poly.type
_entity_poly.pdbx_seq_one_letter_code
_entity_poly.pdbx_strand_id
1 'polypeptide(L)'
;LDHRLAPGIEGEVSPRAEVNGPVFIGAGTVVRAGAVIDGPVWIGRGCRIGPNCWIRPYSVLCDGAIVGHASEVKASLLMERAAAPHQNYVGDSILGARANLGCGTITANLRHDRKPVRSLVAGALVDTGREKLGAVLGDDVHTGINTSIYPGRKLWPGTSTAPGAVVRGDVVDG
;
A
#
# COMPACT_ATOMS: atom_id res chain seq x y z
N LEU A 1 10.62 6.79 -9.95
CA LEU A 1 11.26 7.38 -8.76
C LEU A 1 12.79 7.51 -8.90
N ASP A 2 13.50 6.52 -9.44
CA ASP A 2 14.97 6.44 -9.42
C ASP A 2 15.72 7.69 -9.92
N HIS A 3 15.24 8.33 -10.98
CA HIS A 3 15.96 9.44 -11.63
C HIS A 3 15.31 10.81 -11.42
N ARG A 4 14.19 10.88 -10.72
CA ARG A 4 13.43 12.14 -10.54
C ARG A 4 13.12 12.47 -9.09
N LEU A 5 13.44 11.58 -8.15
CA LEU A 5 13.23 11.84 -6.73
C LEU A 5 14.35 12.76 -6.22
N ALA A 6 14.00 13.99 -5.87
CA ALA A 6 14.86 14.84 -5.07
C ALA A 6 14.67 14.46 -3.58
N PRO A 7 15.68 13.89 -2.93
CA PRO A 7 15.57 13.55 -1.50
C PRO A 7 15.41 14.80 -0.66
N GLY A 8 14.62 14.70 0.42
CA GLY A 8 14.43 15.80 1.35
C GLY A 8 13.57 15.38 2.53
N ILE A 9 13.83 15.92 3.69
CA ILE A 9 13.05 15.66 4.91
C ILE A 9 12.52 17.01 5.42
N GLU A 10 11.22 17.23 5.22
CA GLU A 10 10.49 18.41 5.69
C GLU A 10 9.58 18.07 6.90
N GLY A 11 9.36 16.79 7.16
CA GLY A 11 8.55 16.27 8.25
C GLY A 11 9.34 16.00 9.52
N GLU A 12 8.64 15.51 10.54
CA GLU A 12 9.23 15.10 11.82
C GLU A 12 9.62 13.62 11.75
N VAL A 13 10.89 13.30 11.95
CA VAL A 13 11.39 11.92 11.96
C VAL A 13 11.97 11.59 13.33
N SER A 14 11.44 10.52 13.94
CA SER A 14 11.99 10.03 15.21
C SER A 14 13.47 9.66 15.06
N PRO A 15 14.34 10.02 16.03
CA PRO A 15 15.75 9.60 16.00
C PRO A 15 15.93 8.06 16.13
N ARG A 16 14.86 7.32 16.42
CA ARG A 16 14.84 5.85 16.45
C ARG A 16 14.16 5.25 15.22
N ALA A 17 13.93 6.03 14.16
CA ALA A 17 13.56 5.53 12.84
C ALA A 17 14.78 5.42 11.96
N GLU A 18 14.76 4.50 11.00
CA GLU A 18 15.81 4.32 10.00
C GLU A 18 15.30 4.82 8.64
N VAL A 19 16.07 5.69 8.00
CA VAL A 19 15.75 6.23 6.66
C VAL A 19 16.97 6.03 5.79
N ASN A 20 16.85 5.14 4.80
CA ASN A 20 17.94 4.68 3.97
C ASN A 20 17.70 5.02 2.49
N GLY A 21 18.76 5.50 1.79
CA GLY A 21 18.70 5.81 0.36
C GLY A 21 17.91 7.09 0.02
N PRO A 22 17.48 7.27 -1.23
CA PRO A 22 16.77 8.46 -1.66
C PRO A 22 15.32 8.44 -1.15
N VAL A 23 15.01 9.26 -0.14
CA VAL A 23 13.68 9.40 0.45
C VAL A 23 13.27 10.86 0.48
N PHE A 24 12.03 11.16 0.08
CA PHE A 24 11.37 12.44 0.34
C PHE A 24 10.28 12.26 1.40
N ILE A 25 10.24 13.17 2.38
CA ILE A 25 9.22 13.22 3.45
C ILE A 25 8.68 14.64 3.54
N GLY A 26 7.42 14.83 3.15
CA GLY A 26 6.77 16.13 3.08
C GLY A 26 6.41 16.73 4.45
N ALA A 27 6.17 18.03 4.44
CA ALA A 27 5.87 18.83 5.62
C ALA A 27 4.65 18.30 6.41
N GLY A 28 4.71 18.36 7.74
CA GLY A 28 3.65 17.86 8.63
C GLY A 28 3.52 16.36 8.73
N THR A 29 4.35 15.59 8.01
CA THR A 29 4.44 14.14 8.15
C THR A 29 5.20 13.79 9.42
N VAL A 30 4.71 12.78 10.15
CA VAL A 30 5.33 12.29 11.38
C VAL A 30 5.73 10.83 11.23
N VAL A 31 7.03 10.57 11.36
CA VAL A 31 7.62 9.22 11.34
C VAL A 31 7.97 8.80 12.78
N ARG A 32 7.35 7.73 13.25
CA ARG A 32 7.50 7.23 14.62
C ARG A 32 8.71 6.29 14.77
N ALA A 33 9.06 6.05 16.02
CA ALA A 33 10.16 5.16 16.41
C ALA A 33 10.03 3.75 15.83
N GLY A 34 11.15 3.17 15.40
CA GLY A 34 11.22 1.83 14.84
C GLY A 34 10.67 1.70 13.42
N ALA A 35 10.21 2.79 12.80
CA ALA A 35 9.91 2.76 11.37
C ALA A 35 11.19 2.60 10.56
N VAL A 36 11.16 1.75 9.54
CA VAL A 36 12.25 1.58 8.56
C VAL A 36 11.74 2.02 7.19
N ILE A 37 12.45 2.94 6.54
CA ILE A 37 12.12 3.45 5.22
C ILE A 37 13.31 3.27 4.31
N ASP A 38 13.17 2.35 3.35
CA ASP A 38 14.22 2.05 2.37
C ASP A 38 13.84 2.65 1.01
N GLY A 39 14.58 3.66 0.56
CA GLY A 39 14.37 4.36 -0.70
C GLY A 39 14.71 3.52 -1.95
N PRO A 40 14.27 3.96 -3.12
CA PRO A 40 13.59 5.23 -3.37
C PRO A 40 12.12 5.23 -2.90
N VAL A 41 11.75 6.18 -2.03
CA VAL A 41 10.40 6.34 -1.47
C VAL A 41 9.98 7.80 -1.47
N TRP A 42 8.75 8.09 -1.86
CA TRP A 42 8.15 9.41 -1.72
C TRP A 42 6.98 9.37 -0.73
N ILE A 43 7.04 10.26 0.27
CA ILE A 43 6.00 10.43 1.29
C ILE A 43 5.54 11.88 1.26
N GLY A 44 4.27 12.10 0.97
CA GLY A 44 3.63 13.40 0.90
C GLY A 44 3.53 14.12 2.25
N ARG A 45 2.67 15.12 2.31
CA ARG A 45 2.46 15.96 3.50
C ARG A 45 1.46 15.32 4.45
N GLY A 46 1.62 15.61 5.74
CA GLY A 46 0.65 15.23 6.76
C GLY A 46 0.44 13.72 6.92
N CYS A 47 1.36 12.89 6.45
CA CYS A 47 1.29 11.44 6.60
C CYS A 47 1.60 11.00 8.04
N ARG A 48 1.12 9.82 8.41
CA ARG A 48 1.44 9.19 9.71
C ARG A 48 2.10 7.85 9.47
N ILE A 49 3.37 7.73 9.90
CA ILE A 49 4.22 6.58 9.62
C ILE A 49 4.65 5.90 10.91
N GLY A 50 4.40 4.61 11.01
CA GLY A 50 4.83 3.73 12.10
C GLY A 50 3.97 3.82 13.36
N PRO A 51 4.44 3.29 14.51
CA PRO A 51 5.79 2.73 14.78
C PRO A 51 6.00 1.34 14.17
N ASN A 52 7.29 0.94 14.08
CA ASN A 52 7.72 -0.41 13.66
C ASN A 52 7.11 -0.88 12.31
N CYS A 53 6.86 0.03 11.38
CA CYS A 53 6.46 -0.30 10.03
C CYS A 53 7.68 -0.39 9.11
N TRP A 54 7.51 -1.02 7.95
CA TRP A 54 8.53 -1.08 6.92
C TRP A 54 8.01 -0.57 5.58
N ILE A 55 8.57 0.55 5.11
CA ILE A 55 8.28 1.11 3.79
C ILE A 55 9.47 0.81 2.89
N ARG A 56 9.22 0.01 1.88
CA ARG A 56 10.22 -0.54 0.97
C ARG A 56 10.30 0.26 -0.32
N PRO A 57 11.38 0.05 -1.11
CA PRO A 57 11.62 0.79 -2.34
C PRO A 57 10.43 0.83 -3.31
N TYR A 58 10.37 1.93 -4.06
CA TYR A 58 9.36 2.22 -5.07
C TYR A 58 7.94 2.44 -4.52
N SER A 59 7.82 2.74 -3.23
CA SER A 59 6.54 3.10 -2.62
C SER A 59 6.31 4.61 -2.70
N VAL A 60 5.06 4.98 -2.99
CA VAL A 60 4.58 6.36 -3.03
C VAL A 60 3.40 6.49 -2.09
N LEU A 61 3.49 7.39 -1.13
CA LEU A 61 2.43 7.72 -0.18
C LEU A 61 1.98 9.16 -0.43
N CYS A 62 0.77 9.35 -0.94
CA CYS A 62 0.20 10.67 -1.16
C CYS A 62 -0.19 11.34 0.16
N ASP A 63 -0.59 12.62 0.09
CA ASP A 63 -0.84 13.46 1.26
C ASP A 63 -1.87 12.82 2.21
N GLY A 64 -1.56 12.85 3.50
CA GLY A 64 -2.41 12.31 4.56
C GLY A 64 -2.47 10.78 4.66
N ALA A 65 -1.70 10.05 3.86
CA ALA A 65 -1.67 8.59 3.93
C ALA A 65 -1.16 8.07 5.29
N ILE A 66 -1.60 6.89 5.67
CA ILE A 66 -1.28 6.27 6.95
C ILE A 66 -0.67 4.88 6.70
N VAL A 67 0.52 4.67 7.22
CA VAL A 67 1.11 3.33 7.37
C VAL A 67 1.39 3.13 8.86
N GLY A 68 0.60 2.29 9.51
CA GLY A 68 0.63 2.16 10.96
C GLY A 68 1.50 1.00 11.47
N HIS A 69 1.27 0.64 12.72
CA HIS A 69 2.09 -0.33 13.45
C HIS A 69 2.20 -1.67 12.70
N ALA A 70 3.45 -2.15 12.58
CA ALA A 70 3.81 -3.43 11.99
C ALA A 70 3.23 -3.66 10.57
N SER A 71 2.94 -2.60 9.84
CA SER A 71 2.53 -2.68 8.44
C SER A 71 3.75 -2.60 7.52
N GLU A 72 3.70 -3.36 6.42
CA GLU A 72 4.72 -3.36 5.38
C GLU A 72 4.10 -2.86 4.07
N VAL A 73 4.78 -1.90 3.43
CA VAL A 73 4.40 -1.36 2.11
C VAL A 73 5.56 -1.51 1.16
N LYS A 74 5.35 -2.11 0.00
CA LYS A 74 6.39 -2.38 -1.00
C LYS A 74 5.90 -2.08 -2.41
N ALA A 75 6.65 -1.27 -3.17
CA ALA A 75 6.39 -0.97 -4.57
C ALA A 75 4.91 -0.64 -4.84
N SER A 76 4.32 0.17 -4.00
CA SER A 76 2.87 0.43 -3.96
C SER A 76 2.58 1.93 -3.95
N LEU A 77 1.39 2.28 -4.44
CA LEU A 77 0.85 3.63 -4.40
C LEU A 77 -0.31 3.68 -3.39
N LEU A 78 -0.15 4.48 -2.35
CA LEU A 78 -1.21 4.86 -1.44
C LEU A 78 -1.66 6.28 -1.81
N MET A 79 -2.86 6.43 -2.34
CA MET A 79 -3.41 7.72 -2.71
C MET A 79 -3.81 8.54 -1.46
N GLU A 80 -4.35 9.74 -1.65
CA GLU A 80 -4.63 10.69 -0.58
C GLU A 80 -5.47 10.07 0.52
N ARG A 81 -4.98 10.15 1.76
CA ARG A 81 -5.62 9.62 2.97
C ARG A 81 -5.87 8.10 2.95
N ALA A 82 -5.26 7.36 2.04
CA ALA A 82 -5.32 5.90 2.09
C ALA A 82 -4.61 5.38 3.35
N ALA A 83 -5.12 4.32 3.94
CA ALA A 83 -4.65 3.83 5.23
C ALA A 83 -4.40 2.32 5.26
N ALA A 84 -3.19 1.94 5.68
CA ALA A 84 -2.79 0.60 6.07
C ALA A 84 -2.35 0.63 7.55
N PRO A 85 -3.30 0.78 8.51
CA PRO A 85 -2.98 1.24 9.85
C PRO A 85 -2.45 0.15 10.80
N HIS A 86 -2.71 -1.14 10.54
CA HIS A 86 -2.46 -2.19 11.52
C HIS A 86 -2.09 -3.52 10.88
N GLN A 87 -0.82 -3.95 11.01
CA GLN A 87 -0.36 -5.29 10.61
C GLN A 87 -0.77 -5.66 9.18
N ASN A 88 -0.72 -4.70 8.28
CA ASN A 88 -1.08 -4.90 6.87
C ASN A 88 0.16 -5.23 6.05
N TYR A 89 -0.03 -6.06 5.00
CA TYR A 89 0.96 -6.17 3.93
C TYR A 89 0.37 -5.61 2.63
N VAL A 90 1.03 -4.60 2.07
CA VAL A 90 0.65 -3.94 0.83
C VAL A 90 1.81 -4.07 -0.15
N GLY A 91 1.74 -5.06 -1.03
CA GLY A 91 2.79 -5.33 -2.01
C GLY A 91 2.34 -5.13 -3.45
N ASP A 92 3.10 -4.35 -4.24
CA ASP A 92 2.87 -4.12 -5.67
C ASP A 92 1.40 -3.73 -5.98
N SER A 93 0.83 -2.86 -5.15
CA SER A 93 -0.60 -2.56 -5.08
C SER A 93 -0.90 -1.08 -5.24
N ILE A 94 -2.17 -0.76 -5.53
CA ILE A 94 -2.68 0.61 -5.54
C ILE A 94 -3.85 0.67 -4.56
N LEU A 95 -3.78 1.59 -3.61
CA LEU A 95 -4.87 1.96 -2.73
C LEU A 95 -5.40 3.32 -3.15
N GLY A 96 -6.66 3.38 -3.56
CA GLY A 96 -7.38 4.61 -3.91
C GLY A 96 -7.51 5.57 -2.74
N ALA A 97 -7.93 6.79 -3.04
CA ALA A 97 -8.09 7.82 -2.02
C ALA A 97 -9.06 7.37 -0.91
N ARG A 98 -8.70 7.61 0.35
CA ARG A 98 -9.48 7.25 1.54
C ARG A 98 -9.76 5.74 1.71
N ALA A 99 -9.15 4.88 0.89
CA ALA A 99 -9.22 3.44 1.13
C ALA A 99 -8.64 3.10 2.50
N ASN A 100 -9.31 2.23 3.25
CA ASN A 100 -8.89 1.86 4.59
C ASN A 100 -8.83 0.34 4.75
N LEU A 101 -7.64 -0.16 5.05
CA LEU A 101 -7.44 -1.58 5.30
C LEU A 101 -7.74 -1.93 6.75
N GLY A 102 -8.64 -2.88 6.98
CA GLY A 102 -8.82 -3.51 8.28
C GLY A 102 -7.53 -4.19 8.76
N CYS A 103 -7.38 -4.32 10.08
CA CYS A 103 -6.22 -4.98 10.69
C CYS A 103 -5.98 -6.37 10.06
N GLY A 104 -4.73 -6.69 9.73
CA GLY A 104 -4.36 -7.97 9.15
C GLY A 104 -4.76 -8.16 7.69
N THR A 105 -5.18 -7.13 6.98
CA THR A 105 -5.42 -7.23 5.54
C THR A 105 -4.10 -7.43 4.78
N ILE A 106 -4.09 -8.42 3.87
CA ILE A 106 -2.92 -8.80 3.06
C ILE A 106 -3.27 -8.71 1.58
N THR A 107 -2.48 -7.97 0.82
CA THR A 107 -2.53 -8.02 -0.65
C THR A 107 -1.48 -8.99 -1.16
N ALA A 108 -1.88 -10.23 -1.49
CA ALA A 108 -0.96 -11.17 -2.11
C ALA A 108 -0.54 -10.65 -3.49
N ASN A 109 0.75 -10.67 -3.78
CA ASN A 109 1.31 -10.09 -5.00
C ASN A 109 2.03 -11.09 -5.91
N LEU A 110 2.13 -12.36 -5.50
CA LEU A 110 2.84 -13.40 -6.21
C LEU A 110 2.00 -14.66 -6.30
N ARG A 111 1.95 -15.27 -7.47
CA ARG A 111 1.30 -16.57 -7.68
C ARG A 111 2.22 -17.71 -7.23
N HIS A 112 1.65 -18.80 -6.73
CA HIS A 112 2.44 -19.99 -6.34
C HIS A 112 3.19 -20.63 -7.52
N ASP A 113 2.61 -20.57 -8.73
CA ASP A 113 3.22 -21.13 -9.95
C ASP A 113 4.20 -20.17 -10.65
N ARG A 114 4.45 -19.00 -10.06
CA ARG A 114 5.36 -17.97 -10.57
C ARG A 114 5.06 -17.43 -11.98
N LYS A 115 3.92 -17.79 -12.55
CA LYS A 115 3.48 -17.24 -13.83
C LYS A 115 3.03 -15.79 -13.66
N PRO A 116 3.01 -15.00 -14.75
CA PRO A 116 2.50 -13.64 -14.70
C PRO A 116 1.10 -13.56 -14.08
N VAL A 117 0.88 -12.52 -13.30
CA VAL A 117 -0.43 -12.26 -12.69
C VAL A 117 -1.42 -11.87 -13.78
N ARG A 118 -2.64 -12.39 -13.70
CA ARG A 118 -3.73 -12.04 -14.60
C ARG A 118 -4.76 -11.18 -13.88
N SER A 119 -5.25 -10.15 -14.57
CA SER A 119 -6.30 -9.26 -14.05
C SER A 119 -7.49 -9.24 -15.00
N LEU A 120 -8.69 -9.08 -14.47
CA LEU A 120 -9.92 -9.02 -15.26
C LEU A 120 -10.04 -7.62 -15.90
N VAL A 121 -10.10 -7.55 -17.22
CA VAL A 121 -10.29 -6.29 -17.97
C VAL A 121 -11.41 -6.50 -18.99
N ALA A 122 -12.44 -5.69 -18.94
CA ALA A 122 -13.60 -5.79 -19.82
C ALA A 122 -14.17 -7.22 -19.96
N GLY A 123 -14.26 -7.95 -18.84
CA GLY A 123 -14.79 -9.32 -18.80
C GLY A 123 -13.80 -10.41 -19.18
N ALA A 124 -12.58 -10.09 -19.61
CA ALA A 124 -11.54 -11.06 -19.97
C ALA A 124 -10.37 -11.05 -18.99
N LEU A 125 -9.81 -12.22 -18.68
CA LEU A 125 -8.57 -12.33 -17.90
C LEU A 125 -7.36 -12.03 -18.81
N VAL A 126 -6.76 -10.86 -18.62
CA VAL A 126 -5.62 -10.38 -19.38
C VAL A 126 -4.34 -10.67 -18.60
N ASP A 127 -3.31 -11.15 -19.30
CA ASP A 127 -1.95 -11.28 -18.76
C ASP A 127 -1.35 -9.88 -18.59
N THR A 128 -0.88 -9.58 -17.40
CA THR A 128 -0.30 -8.27 -17.08
C THR A 128 1.19 -8.16 -17.45
N GLY A 129 1.81 -9.23 -17.85
CA GLY A 129 3.25 -9.32 -18.08
C GLY A 129 4.08 -9.19 -16.79
N ARG A 130 3.45 -9.15 -15.62
CA ARG A 130 4.13 -8.93 -14.34
C ARG A 130 4.07 -10.19 -13.48
N GLU A 131 5.22 -10.66 -13.01
CA GLU A 131 5.30 -11.75 -12.03
C GLU A 131 4.71 -11.32 -10.67
N LYS A 132 4.88 -10.03 -10.32
CA LYS A 132 4.34 -9.45 -9.09
C LYS A 132 3.35 -8.33 -9.41
N LEU A 133 2.13 -8.51 -8.95
CA LEU A 133 1.06 -7.52 -8.95
C LEU A 133 0.10 -7.86 -7.82
N GLY A 134 -0.08 -6.95 -6.90
CA GLY A 134 -1.00 -7.10 -5.78
C GLY A 134 -2.43 -6.77 -6.16
N ALA A 135 -3.07 -5.90 -5.40
CA ALA A 135 -4.45 -5.50 -5.60
C ALA A 135 -4.58 -4.05 -6.06
N VAL A 136 -5.68 -3.73 -6.73
CA VAL A 136 -6.08 -2.36 -7.00
C VAL A 136 -7.39 -2.08 -6.26
N LEU A 137 -7.32 -1.25 -5.25
CA LEU A 137 -8.48 -0.79 -4.49
C LEU A 137 -8.87 0.60 -4.99
N GLY A 138 -10.14 0.76 -5.31
CA GLY A 138 -10.69 2.07 -5.66
C GLY A 138 -10.82 2.99 -4.45
N ASP A 139 -11.27 4.22 -4.70
CA ASP A 139 -11.51 5.20 -3.64
C ASP A 139 -12.58 4.69 -2.67
N ASP A 140 -12.44 5.06 -1.38
CA ASP A 140 -13.39 4.72 -0.32
C ASP A 140 -13.65 3.21 -0.13
N VAL A 141 -12.71 2.36 -0.53
CA VAL A 141 -12.78 0.91 -0.23
C VAL A 141 -12.45 0.67 1.23
N HIS A 142 -13.27 -0.14 1.92
CA HIS A 142 -13.03 -0.55 3.29
C HIS A 142 -12.92 -2.07 3.40
N THR A 143 -11.76 -2.59 3.82
CA THR A 143 -11.66 -4.03 4.06
C THR A 143 -11.97 -4.38 5.52
N GLY A 144 -12.67 -5.49 5.73
CA GLY A 144 -12.79 -6.11 7.04
C GLY A 144 -11.43 -6.61 7.56
N ILE A 145 -11.33 -6.83 8.87
CA ILE A 145 -10.11 -7.40 9.48
C ILE A 145 -9.77 -8.75 8.85
N ASN A 146 -8.46 -9.06 8.74
CA ASN A 146 -7.96 -10.33 8.19
C ASN A 146 -8.45 -10.64 6.77
N THR A 147 -8.72 -9.62 5.96
CA THR A 147 -9.03 -9.82 4.54
C THR A 147 -7.78 -10.26 3.78
N SER A 148 -7.89 -11.33 3.00
CA SER A 148 -6.84 -11.81 2.10
C SER A 148 -7.24 -11.55 0.64
N ILE A 149 -6.44 -10.77 -0.08
CA ILE A 149 -6.74 -10.40 -1.47
C ILE A 149 -5.76 -11.11 -2.41
N TYR A 150 -6.29 -11.88 -3.37
CA TYR A 150 -5.47 -12.59 -4.36
C TYR A 150 -4.78 -11.64 -5.35
N PRO A 151 -3.66 -12.05 -5.95
CA PRO A 151 -2.92 -11.23 -6.91
C PRO A 151 -3.79 -10.78 -8.08
N GLY A 152 -3.66 -9.50 -8.46
CA GLY A 152 -4.33 -8.92 -9.61
C GLY A 152 -5.83 -8.67 -9.43
N ARG A 153 -6.36 -8.75 -8.21
CA ARG A 153 -7.78 -8.47 -7.93
C ARG A 153 -8.03 -7.00 -7.75
N LYS A 154 -9.26 -6.59 -8.07
CA LYS A 154 -9.73 -5.22 -7.94
C LYS A 154 -10.94 -5.17 -7.01
N LEU A 155 -10.94 -4.14 -6.17
CA LEU A 155 -12.10 -3.76 -5.38
C LEU A 155 -12.54 -2.39 -5.89
N TRP A 156 -13.78 -2.30 -6.36
CA TRP A 156 -14.30 -1.08 -6.97
C TRP A 156 -14.58 0.00 -5.92
N PRO A 157 -14.59 1.28 -6.31
CA PRO A 157 -14.80 2.38 -5.37
C PRO A 157 -16.04 2.19 -4.49
N GLY A 158 -15.91 2.51 -3.19
CA GLY A 158 -17.00 2.42 -2.22
C GLY A 158 -17.35 1.00 -1.77
N THR A 159 -16.68 -0.03 -2.29
CA THR A 159 -16.96 -1.42 -1.85
C THR A 159 -16.30 -1.75 -0.52
N SER A 160 -16.81 -2.79 0.13
CA SER A 160 -16.28 -3.29 1.39
C SER A 160 -16.17 -4.80 1.41
N THR A 161 -15.40 -5.35 2.34
CA THR A 161 -15.33 -6.79 2.57
C THR A 161 -15.71 -7.14 4.00
N ALA A 162 -16.32 -8.29 4.19
CA ALA A 162 -16.56 -8.83 5.52
C ALA A 162 -15.24 -9.21 6.23
N PRO A 163 -15.21 -9.26 7.59
CA PRO A 163 -14.07 -9.80 8.33
C PRO A 163 -13.72 -11.22 7.88
N GLY A 164 -12.42 -11.49 7.70
CA GLY A 164 -11.92 -12.79 7.27
C GLY A 164 -12.17 -13.11 5.79
N ALA A 165 -12.61 -12.16 4.99
CA ALA A 165 -12.90 -12.42 3.58
C ALA A 165 -11.67 -12.86 2.80
N VAL A 166 -11.87 -13.78 1.85
CA VAL A 166 -10.88 -14.21 0.87
C VAL A 166 -11.33 -13.76 -0.51
N VAL A 167 -10.75 -12.68 -1.01
CA VAL A 167 -11.09 -12.05 -2.28
C VAL A 167 -10.37 -12.77 -3.42
N ARG A 168 -11.07 -13.69 -4.09
CA ARG A 168 -10.56 -14.48 -5.22
C ARG A 168 -10.98 -13.93 -6.59
N GLY A 169 -11.99 -13.10 -6.64
CA GLY A 169 -12.49 -12.35 -7.81
C GLY A 169 -12.54 -10.86 -7.52
N ASP A 170 -12.81 -10.06 -8.55
CA ASP A 170 -13.02 -8.63 -8.36
C ASP A 170 -14.31 -8.38 -7.56
N VAL A 171 -14.30 -7.37 -6.68
CA VAL A 171 -15.48 -6.93 -5.92
C VAL A 171 -16.03 -5.67 -6.60
N VAL A 172 -17.23 -5.78 -7.16
CA VAL A 172 -17.85 -4.71 -7.95
C VAL A 172 -19.03 -4.03 -7.24
N ASP A 173 -19.61 -4.74 -6.27
CA ASP A 173 -20.72 -4.26 -5.44
C ASP A 173 -20.35 -4.43 -3.96
N GLY A 174 -20.77 -3.50 -3.11
CA GLY A 174 -20.49 -3.47 -1.67
C GLY A 174 -21.76 -3.51 -0.83
#